data_bb3fa5f6db47aac18fc16c7009b61e24
#
_entry.id   bb3fa5f6db47aac18fc16c7009b61e24
#
_cell.length_a   1.000
_cell.length_b   1.000
_cell.length_c   1.000
_cell.angle_alpha   90.00
_cell.angle_beta   90.00
_cell.angle_gamma   90.00
#
_symmetry.space_group_name_H-M   'P 1'
#
loop_
_entity.id
_entity.type
_entity.pdbx_description
1 polymer ?
#
loop_
_entity_poly.entity_id
_entity_poly.type
_entity_poly.pdbx_seq_one_letter_code
_entity_poly.pdbx_strand_id
1 'polypeptide(L)'
;NELEEHLYVFLNDDAARHAFRVASGLDSMVLGETQIVGQMKKAVKTAQKNHGLGVFLNYLFQKTFAVAKEVRSKTEIGAHSVSLAAAGVRVASSIFGSLENSNILFVGAGEMIELCAAHFCAQKPKNVAVANRTVARAAALAETIGAKAVGLVDLPEILPEYDILITC
;
A
#
# COMPACT_ATOMS: atom_id res chain seq x y z
N ASN A 1 -15.46 -22.40 -12.76
CA ASN A 1 -15.11 -21.88 -11.42
C ASN A 1 -15.13 -20.36 -11.49
N GLU A 2 -15.99 -19.68 -10.74
CA GLU A 2 -16.11 -18.21 -10.75
C GLU A 2 -14.77 -17.49 -10.49
N LEU A 3 -13.81 -18.17 -9.85
CA LEU A 3 -12.48 -17.61 -9.56
C LEU A 3 -11.52 -17.65 -10.76
N GLU A 4 -11.71 -18.54 -11.74
CA GLU A 4 -10.78 -18.69 -12.88
C GLU A 4 -10.71 -17.45 -13.75
N GLU A 5 -11.82 -16.72 -13.88
CA GLU A 5 -11.90 -15.48 -14.65
C GLU A 5 -11.10 -14.32 -14.02
N HIS A 6 -10.75 -14.45 -12.72
CA HIS A 6 -10.00 -13.46 -11.95
C HIS A 6 -8.56 -13.88 -11.68
N LEU A 7 -8.12 -15.01 -12.23
CA LEU A 7 -6.79 -15.57 -12.03
C LEU A 7 -6.01 -15.61 -13.33
N TYR A 8 -4.73 -15.41 -13.24
CA TYR A 8 -3.78 -15.75 -14.29
C TYR A 8 -2.76 -16.75 -13.76
N VAL A 9 -2.28 -17.63 -14.63
CA VAL A 9 -1.31 -18.67 -14.30
C VAL A 9 -0.12 -18.54 -15.23
N PHE A 10 1.06 -18.38 -14.65
CA PHE A 10 2.31 -18.44 -15.39
C PHE A 10 3.06 -19.72 -15.07
N LEU A 11 3.70 -20.32 -16.07
CA LEU A 11 4.45 -21.55 -15.94
C LEU A 11 5.94 -21.32 -16.25
N ASN A 12 6.79 -22.09 -15.58
CA ASN A 12 8.22 -22.14 -15.85
C ASN A 12 8.90 -20.74 -15.86
N ASP A 13 9.52 -20.36 -16.96
CA ASP A 13 10.26 -19.12 -17.10
C ASP A 13 9.39 -17.87 -16.97
N ASP A 14 8.13 -17.95 -17.41
CA ASP A 14 7.19 -16.83 -17.30
C ASP A 14 6.80 -16.58 -15.83
N ALA A 15 6.66 -17.63 -15.01
CA ALA A 15 6.45 -17.50 -13.57
C ALA A 15 7.65 -16.82 -12.88
N ALA A 16 8.88 -17.22 -13.25
CA ALA A 16 10.10 -16.61 -12.72
C ALA A 16 10.22 -15.14 -13.15
N ARG A 17 9.98 -14.85 -14.43
CA ARG A 17 9.98 -13.49 -14.98
C ARG A 17 8.95 -12.60 -14.27
N HIS A 18 7.74 -13.10 -14.05
CA HIS A 18 6.70 -12.38 -13.35
C HIS A 18 7.09 -12.09 -11.90
N ALA A 19 7.63 -13.07 -11.17
CA ALA A 19 8.14 -12.87 -9.82
C ALA A 19 9.21 -11.75 -9.75
N PHE A 20 10.14 -11.71 -10.71
CA PHE A 20 11.17 -10.66 -10.80
C PHE A 20 10.54 -9.29 -11.06
N ARG A 21 9.57 -9.18 -11.98
CA ARG A 21 8.86 -7.93 -12.29
C ARG A 21 8.12 -7.39 -11.08
N VAL A 22 7.33 -8.24 -10.41
CA VAL A 22 6.56 -7.87 -9.21
C VAL A 22 7.50 -7.40 -8.10
N ALA A 23 8.55 -8.18 -7.79
CA ALA A 23 9.51 -7.81 -6.74
C ALA A 23 10.29 -6.52 -7.04
N SER A 24 10.46 -6.20 -8.32
CA SER A 24 11.13 -4.97 -8.78
C SER A 24 10.18 -3.76 -8.79
N GLY A 25 8.87 -3.95 -8.50
CA GLY A 25 7.86 -2.89 -8.56
C GLY A 25 7.50 -2.47 -9.99
N LEU A 26 7.69 -3.36 -10.97
CA LEU A 26 7.40 -3.11 -12.39
C LEU A 26 5.97 -3.48 -12.81
N ASP A 27 5.24 -4.10 -11.89
CA ASP A 27 3.87 -4.60 -12.12
C ASP A 27 2.84 -3.90 -11.22
N SER A 28 3.25 -2.84 -10.53
CA SER A 28 2.42 -2.05 -9.62
C SER A 28 1.87 -0.82 -10.30
N MET A 29 0.73 -0.30 -9.83
CA MET A 29 0.15 0.98 -10.30
C MET A 29 1.13 2.15 -10.13
N VAL A 30 1.92 2.12 -9.05
CA VAL A 30 3.02 3.07 -8.84
C VAL A 30 4.33 2.33 -9.07
N LEU A 31 4.95 2.60 -10.20
CA LEU A 31 6.21 1.95 -10.58
C LEU A 31 7.31 2.21 -9.55
N GLY A 32 7.98 1.14 -9.15
CA GLY A 32 9.10 1.21 -8.22
C GLY A 32 8.72 1.28 -6.75
N GLU A 33 7.45 1.06 -6.37
CA GLU A 33 7.06 1.01 -4.96
C GLU A 33 7.88 -0.04 -4.18
N THR A 34 8.18 0.25 -2.91
CA THR A 34 9.04 -0.59 -2.09
C THR A 34 8.30 -1.64 -1.27
N GLN A 35 7.00 -1.48 -1.10
CA GLN A 35 6.19 -2.31 -0.19
C GLN A 35 6.10 -3.75 -0.65
N ILE A 36 5.90 -3.99 -1.96
CA ILE A 36 5.75 -5.34 -2.53
C ILE A 36 6.92 -6.25 -2.18
N VAL A 37 8.15 -5.77 -2.35
CA VAL A 37 9.33 -6.61 -2.01
C VAL A 37 9.40 -6.91 -0.51
N GLY A 38 8.96 -6.00 0.33
CA GLY A 38 8.83 -6.21 1.78
C GLY A 38 7.79 -7.28 2.12
N GLN A 39 6.62 -7.20 1.51
CA GLN A 39 5.53 -8.17 1.67
C GLN A 39 5.95 -9.57 1.19
N MET A 40 6.58 -9.65 0.02
CA MET A 40 7.11 -10.92 -0.50
C MET A 40 8.14 -11.54 0.44
N LYS A 41 9.08 -10.76 0.97
CA LYS A 41 10.06 -11.24 1.97
C LYS A 41 9.39 -11.77 3.24
N LYS A 42 8.37 -11.08 3.74
CA LYS A 42 7.58 -11.49 4.91
C LYS A 42 6.85 -12.81 4.64
N ALA A 43 6.21 -12.94 3.47
CA ALA A 43 5.52 -14.15 3.05
C ALA A 43 6.47 -15.34 2.92
N VAL A 44 7.61 -15.17 2.24
CA VAL A 44 8.65 -16.20 2.10
C VAL A 44 9.18 -16.64 3.47
N LYS A 45 9.47 -15.69 4.37
CA LYS A 45 9.92 -16.01 5.72
C LYS A 45 8.87 -16.80 6.52
N THR A 46 7.61 -16.47 6.35
CA THR A 46 6.50 -17.22 7.00
C THR A 46 6.39 -18.61 6.43
N ALA A 47 6.47 -18.79 5.10
CA ALA A 47 6.44 -20.09 4.46
C ALA A 47 7.64 -20.97 4.88
N GLN A 48 8.84 -20.39 4.98
CA GLN A 48 10.03 -21.09 5.48
C GLN A 48 9.85 -21.61 6.91
N LYS A 49 9.31 -20.77 7.82
CA LYS A 49 9.05 -21.15 9.21
C LYS A 49 8.07 -22.33 9.33
N ASN A 50 7.14 -22.43 8.40
CA ASN A 50 6.12 -23.48 8.37
C ASN A 50 6.50 -24.65 7.43
N HIS A 51 7.77 -24.78 7.04
CA HIS A 51 8.26 -25.82 6.14
C HIS A 51 7.51 -25.91 4.79
N GLY A 52 6.84 -24.83 4.39
CA GLY A 52 6.07 -24.74 3.14
C GLY A 52 6.90 -24.40 1.91
N LEU A 53 8.21 -24.19 2.04
CA LEU A 53 9.09 -23.80 0.93
C LEU A 53 10.15 -24.87 0.67
N GLY A 54 10.07 -25.53 -0.50
CA GLY A 54 11.09 -26.47 -0.96
C GLY A 54 12.35 -25.75 -1.46
N VAL A 55 13.39 -26.53 -1.75
CA VAL A 55 14.71 -26.03 -2.18
C VAL A 55 14.61 -25.14 -3.43
N PHE A 56 13.83 -25.55 -4.42
CA PHE A 56 13.65 -24.82 -5.68
C PHE A 56 13.02 -23.43 -5.46
N LEU A 57 11.92 -23.35 -4.70
CA LEU A 57 11.25 -22.08 -4.41
C LEU A 57 12.12 -21.17 -3.53
N ASN A 58 12.86 -21.73 -2.58
CA ASN A 58 13.85 -20.96 -1.82
C ASN A 58 14.88 -20.29 -2.73
N TYR A 59 15.44 -21.04 -3.68
CA TYR A 59 16.39 -20.52 -4.65
C TYR A 59 15.78 -19.44 -5.54
N LEU A 60 14.56 -19.69 -6.07
CA LEU A 60 13.83 -18.73 -6.90
C LEU A 60 13.64 -17.40 -6.17
N PHE A 61 13.12 -17.42 -4.94
CA PHE A 61 12.87 -16.18 -4.20
C PHE A 61 14.14 -15.45 -3.78
N GLN A 62 15.21 -16.16 -3.44
CA GLN A 62 16.49 -15.51 -3.21
C GLN A 62 17.01 -14.79 -4.46
N LYS A 63 16.91 -15.42 -5.64
CA LYS A 63 17.24 -14.79 -6.92
C LYS A 63 16.32 -13.62 -7.21
N THR A 64 15.02 -13.75 -6.96
CA THR A 64 14.03 -12.68 -7.12
C THR A 64 14.43 -11.43 -6.32
N PHE A 65 14.80 -11.61 -5.05
CA PHE A 65 15.21 -10.47 -4.21
C PHE A 65 16.56 -9.87 -4.62
N ALA A 66 17.48 -10.69 -5.11
CA ALA A 66 18.75 -10.21 -5.65
C ALA A 66 18.54 -9.37 -6.93
N VAL A 67 17.72 -9.85 -7.87
CA VAL A 67 17.34 -9.12 -9.08
C VAL A 67 16.62 -7.83 -8.76
N ALA A 68 15.63 -7.85 -7.85
CA ALA A 68 14.92 -6.65 -7.43
C ALA A 68 15.88 -5.60 -6.84
N LYS A 69 16.86 -6.02 -6.03
CA LYS A 69 17.90 -5.13 -5.50
C LYS A 69 18.78 -4.55 -6.62
N GLU A 70 19.17 -5.37 -7.58
CA GLU A 70 20.01 -4.95 -8.71
C GLU A 70 19.28 -3.94 -9.60
N VAL A 71 18.03 -4.21 -9.97
CA VAL A 71 17.19 -3.29 -10.74
C VAL A 71 17.09 -1.94 -10.03
N ARG A 72 16.80 -1.92 -8.74
CA ARG A 72 16.67 -0.69 -7.96
C ARG A 72 17.99 0.09 -7.80
N SER A 73 19.12 -0.60 -7.77
CA SER A 73 20.43 0.05 -7.61
C SER A 73 21.05 0.52 -8.93
N LYS A 74 20.68 -0.10 -10.06
CA LYS A 74 21.26 0.17 -11.38
C LYS A 74 20.35 0.94 -12.32
N THR A 75 19.13 1.27 -11.91
CA THR A 75 18.15 2.01 -12.73
C THR A 75 17.51 3.13 -11.94
N GLU A 76 16.94 4.10 -12.66
CA GLU A 76 16.22 5.25 -12.09
C GLU A 76 14.97 4.86 -11.27
N ILE A 77 14.49 3.62 -11.40
CA ILE A 77 13.33 3.13 -10.66
C ILE A 77 13.57 3.14 -9.14
N GLY A 78 14.82 2.97 -8.72
CA GLY A 78 15.22 3.07 -7.32
C GLY A 78 15.30 4.51 -6.83
N ALA A 79 15.74 5.42 -7.68
CA ALA A 79 15.91 6.83 -7.36
C ALA A 79 14.57 7.59 -7.28
N HIS A 80 13.59 7.19 -8.09
CA HIS A 80 12.28 7.82 -8.17
C HIS A 80 11.15 7.00 -7.54
N SER A 81 11.49 6.02 -6.69
CA SER A 81 10.48 5.21 -6.02
C SER A 81 9.68 6.06 -5.04
N VAL A 82 8.45 6.36 -5.43
CA VAL A 82 7.49 7.06 -4.59
C VAL A 82 6.55 6.03 -4.00
N SER A 83 6.31 6.11 -2.70
CA SER A 83 5.26 5.28 -2.11
C SER A 83 3.89 5.70 -2.66
N LEU A 84 2.94 4.75 -2.75
CA LEU A 84 1.56 5.04 -3.17
C LEU A 84 0.97 6.19 -2.34
N ALA A 85 1.26 6.22 -1.05
CA ALA A 85 0.84 7.29 -0.14
C ALA A 85 1.39 8.67 -0.55
N ALA A 86 2.68 8.77 -0.88
CA ALA A 86 3.27 10.03 -1.33
C ALA A 86 2.78 10.43 -2.73
N ALA A 87 2.47 9.45 -3.61
CA ALA A 87 1.81 9.73 -4.89
C ALA A 87 0.40 10.32 -4.67
N GLY A 88 -0.37 9.75 -3.74
CA GLY A 88 -1.68 10.26 -3.34
C GLY A 88 -1.64 11.72 -2.86
N VAL A 89 -0.68 12.07 -2.00
CA VAL A 89 -0.47 13.45 -1.55
C VAL A 89 -0.19 14.38 -2.73
N ARG A 90 0.67 13.99 -3.67
CA ARG A 90 0.95 14.82 -4.87
C ARG A 90 -0.28 15.05 -5.74
N VAL A 91 -1.08 14.00 -5.97
CA VAL A 91 -2.34 14.12 -6.71
C VAL A 91 -3.29 15.07 -5.99
N ALA A 92 -3.50 14.90 -4.69
CA ALA A 92 -4.34 15.78 -3.89
C ALA A 92 -3.83 17.23 -3.95
N SER A 93 -2.52 17.46 -3.78
CA SER A 93 -1.93 18.78 -3.86
C SER A 93 -2.04 19.42 -5.25
N SER A 94 -2.05 18.62 -6.31
CA SER A 94 -2.25 19.15 -7.67
C SER A 94 -3.69 19.65 -7.92
N ILE A 95 -4.66 19.10 -7.20
CA ILE A 95 -6.09 19.46 -7.31
C ILE A 95 -6.43 20.59 -6.34
N PHE A 96 -6.02 20.50 -5.09
CA PHE A 96 -6.42 21.40 -4.01
C PHE A 96 -5.39 22.49 -3.69
N GLY A 97 -4.18 22.42 -4.24
CA GLY A 97 -3.05 23.27 -3.85
C GLY A 97 -2.51 22.86 -2.47
N SER A 98 -2.61 23.76 -1.48
CA SER A 98 -2.28 23.43 -0.09
C SER A 98 -3.40 22.59 0.54
N LEU A 99 -3.01 21.54 1.24
CA LEU A 99 -3.97 20.68 1.97
C LEU A 99 -4.31 21.20 3.37
N GLU A 100 -3.72 22.33 3.81
CA GLU A 100 -3.94 22.90 5.15
C GLU A 100 -5.39 23.30 5.43
N ASN A 101 -6.15 23.60 4.39
CA ASN A 101 -7.58 23.94 4.51
C ASN A 101 -8.51 22.77 4.21
N SER A 102 -7.97 21.60 3.88
CA SER A 102 -8.76 20.43 3.48
C SER A 102 -9.17 19.58 4.67
N ASN A 103 -10.37 19.02 4.58
CA ASN A 103 -10.87 17.99 5.47
C ASN A 103 -10.65 16.62 4.81
N ILE A 104 -9.99 15.72 5.50
CA ILE A 104 -9.57 14.42 4.94
C ILE A 104 -10.22 13.28 5.70
N LEU A 105 -10.85 12.37 4.98
CA LEU A 105 -11.45 11.16 5.52
C LEU A 105 -10.73 9.91 5.02
N PHE A 106 -10.22 9.12 5.94
CA PHE A 106 -9.68 7.79 5.67
C PHE A 106 -10.74 6.73 5.93
N VAL A 107 -10.94 5.82 4.99
CA VAL A 107 -11.85 4.67 5.15
C VAL A 107 -11.04 3.38 5.13
N GLY A 108 -10.97 2.74 6.28
CA GLY A 108 -10.13 1.60 6.59
C GLY A 108 -9.18 1.90 7.76
N ALA A 109 -8.56 0.87 8.30
CA ALA A 109 -7.54 0.96 9.35
C ALA A 109 -6.53 -0.21 9.19
N GLY A 110 -6.01 -0.38 7.97
CA GLY A 110 -4.96 -1.31 7.61
C GLY A 110 -3.64 -0.59 7.37
N GLU A 111 -2.56 -1.36 7.16
CA GLU A 111 -1.19 -0.84 6.97
C GLU A 111 -1.11 0.25 5.88
N MET A 112 -1.90 0.13 4.79
CA MET A 112 -1.91 1.14 3.73
C MET A 112 -2.54 2.45 4.17
N ILE A 113 -3.67 2.39 4.88
CA ILE A 113 -4.31 3.61 5.43
C ILE A 113 -3.40 4.27 6.47
N GLU A 114 -2.74 3.50 7.34
CA GLU A 114 -1.77 4.04 8.31
C GLU A 114 -0.65 4.81 7.61
N LEU A 115 -0.11 4.23 6.53
CA LEU A 115 0.94 4.88 5.73
C LEU A 115 0.41 6.14 5.03
N CYS A 116 -0.78 6.08 4.40
CA CYS A 116 -1.40 7.24 3.78
C CYS A 116 -1.67 8.35 4.81
N ALA A 117 -2.22 7.99 5.95
CA ALA A 117 -2.51 8.93 7.04
C ALA A 117 -1.25 9.66 7.50
N ALA A 118 -0.13 8.96 7.70
CA ALA A 118 1.14 9.58 8.07
C ALA A 118 1.61 10.63 7.04
N HIS A 119 1.51 10.29 5.72
CA HIS A 119 1.92 11.20 4.65
C HIS A 119 0.97 12.41 4.49
N PHE A 120 -0.33 12.21 4.61
CA PHE A 120 -1.31 13.29 4.50
C PHE A 120 -1.33 14.18 5.73
N CYS A 121 -1.23 13.64 6.94
CA CYS A 121 -1.17 14.42 8.19
C CYS A 121 0.10 15.29 8.26
N ALA A 122 1.20 14.87 7.62
CA ALA A 122 2.41 15.70 7.48
C ALA A 122 2.16 17.01 6.70
N GLN A 123 1.08 17.08 5.89
CA GLN A 123 0.64 18.30 5.19
C GLN A 123 -0.20 19.22 6.07
N LYS A 124 -0.46 18.86 7.33
CA LYS A 124 -1.22 19.62 8.34
C LYS A 124 -2.64 20.00 7.88
N PRO A 125 -3.46 19.01 7.41
CA PRO A 125 -4.82 19.29 6.99
C PRO A 125 -5.65 19.87 8.15
N LYS A 126 -6.74 20.58 7.80
CA LYS A 126 -7.63 21.26 8.76
C LYS A 126 -8.31 20.26 9.70
N ASN A 127 -8.89 19.21 9.15
CA ASN A 127 -9.52 18.15 9.91
C ASN A 127 -9.19 16.78 9.30
N VAL A 128 -9.07 15.78 10.17
CA VAL A 128 -8.85 14.39 9.76
C VAL A 128 -9.80 13.47 10.52
N ALA A 129 -10.40 12.54 9.81
CA ALA A 129 -11.15 11.45 10.43
C ALA A 129 -10.77 10.09 9.84
N VAL A 130 -10.99 9.06 10.64
CA VAL A 130 -10.80 7.66 10.25
C VAL A 130 -12.10 6.92 10.44
N ALA A 131 -12.68 6.39 9.38
CA ALA A 131 -13.86 5.54 9.42
C ALA A 131 -13.46 4.08 9.21
N ASN A 132 -13.98 3.18 10.03
CA ASN A 132 -13.75 1.75 9.84
C ASN A 132 -14.95 0.93 10.33
N ARG A 133 -15.14 -0.26 9.76
CA ARG A 133 -16.17 -1.21 10.21
C ARG A 133 -16.01 -1.55 11.70
N THR A 134 -14.78 -1.74 12.15
CA THR A 134 -14.46 -1.95 13.57
C THR A 134 -14.00 -0.60 14.15
N VAL A 135 -14.89 0.07 14.89
CA VAL A 135 -14.63 1.41 15.46
C VAL A 135 -13.37 1.42 16.34
N ALA A 136 -13.08 0.35 17.08
CA ALA A 136 -11.87 0.26 17.89
C ALA A 136 -10.56 0.36 17.07
N ARG A 137 -10.54 -0.17 15.83
CA ARG A 137 -9.40 0.00 14.92
C ARG A 137 -9.29 1.43 14.41
N ALA A 138 -10.42 2.06 14.07
CA ALA A 138 -10.44 3.47 13.70
C ALA A 138 -9.91 4.34 14.85
N ALA A 139 -10.34 4.08 16.08
CA ALA A 139 -9.92 4.81 17.27
C ALA A 139 -8.41 4.68 17.52
N ALA A 140 -7.87 3.47 17.41
CA ALA A 140 -6.43 3.24 17.59
C ALA A 140 -5.58 4.03 16.58
N LEU A 141 -5.98 4.04 15.30
CA LEU A 141 -5.29 4.83 14.28
C LEU A 141 -5.49 6.33 14.51
N ALA A 142 -6.73 6.75 14.78
CA ALA A 142 -7.07 8.15 15.02
C ALA A 142 -6.28 8.76 16.18
N GLU A 143 -6.07 8.01 17.26
CA GLU A 143 -5.24 8.42 18.39
C GLU A 143 -3.79 8.71 17.97
N THR A 144 -3.20 7.88 17.09
CA THR A 144 -1.81 8.07 16.65
C THR A 144 -1.59 9.30 15.77
N ILE A 145 -2.63 9.75 15.06
CA ILE A 145 -2.55 10.86 14.10
C ILE A 145 -3.31 12.11 14.55
N GLY A 146 -3.90 12.10 15.74
CA GLY A 146 -4.68 13.23 16.26
C GLY A 146 -6.00 13.46 15.49
N ALA A 147 -6.66 12.39 15.02
CA ALA A 147 -7.86 12.43 14.20
C ALA A 147 -9.12 12.02 14.98
N LYS A 148 -10.29 12.21 14.36
CA LYS A 148 -11.58 11.71 14.85
C LYS A 148 -11.82 10.28 14.35
N ALA A 149 -12.25 9.38 15.23
CA ALA A 149 -12.71 8.05 14.84
C ALA A 149 -14.23 8.04 14.61
N VAL A 150 -14.67 7.34 13.55
CA VAL A 150 -16.09 7.24 13.16
C VAL A 150 -16.43 5.80 12.77
N GLY A 151 -17.69 5.42 12.98
CA GLY A 151 -18.21 4.16 12.47
C GLY A 151 -18.48 4.23 10.97
N LEU A 152 -18.36 3.10 10.26
CA LEU A 152 -18.69 3.05 8.83
C LEU A 152 -20.18 3.30 8.56
N VAL A 153 -21.03 3.05 9.55
CA VAL A 153 -22.48 3.31 9.52
C VAL A 153 -22.78 4.80 9.42
N ASP A 154 -21.94 5.65 9.98
CA ASP A 154 -22.11 7.10 10.00
C ASP A 154 -21.55 7.77 8.73
N LEU A 155 -20.89 7.00 7.85
CA LEU A 155 -20.22 7.50 6.65
C LEU A 155 -21.11 8.34 5.74
N PRO A 156 -22.37 7.94 5.41
CA PRO A 156 -23.23 8.73 4.53
C PRO A 156 -23.54 10.14 5.07
N GLU A 157 -23.62 10.29 6.39
CA GLU A 157 -23.96 11.56 7.04
C GLU A 157 -22.77 12.51 7.07
N ILE A 158 -21.56 11.97 7.28
CA ILE A 158 -20.35 12.79 7.44
C ILE A 158 -19.63 13.08 6.12
N LEU A 159 -19.84 12.25 5.09
CA LEU A 159 -19.09 12.34 3.82
C LEU A 159 -19.12 13.75 3.19
N PRO A 160 -20.24 14.50 3.23
CA PRO A 160 -20.28 15.86 2.68
C PRO A 160 -19.38 16.88 3.40
N GLU A 161 -18.87 16.57 4.58
CA GLU A 161 -18.00 17.46 5.37
C GLU A 161 -16.51 17.35 4.93
N TYR A 162 -16.18 16.41 4.07
CA TYR A 162 -14.80 16.08 3.68
C TYR A 162 -14.55 16.37 2.21
N ASP A 163 -13.38 16.96 1.94
CA ASP A 163 -12.93 17.32 0.60
C ASP A 163 -12.18 16.17 -0.08
N ILE A 164 -11.50 15.34 0.71
CA ILE A 164 -10.66 14.24 0.23
C ILE A 164 -11.04 12.95 0.95
N LEU A 165 -11.35 11.92 0.16
CA LEU A 165 -11.63 10.57 0.64
C LEU A 165 -10.53 9.61 0.19
N ILE A 166 -9.96 8.86 1.14
CA ILE A 166 -8.92 7.86 0.87
C ILE A 166 -9.40 6.50 1.38
N THR A 167 -9.51 5.54 0.48
CA THR A 167 -9.96 4.17 0.78
C THR A 167 -8.88 3.16 0.43
N CYS A 168 -8.71 2.10 1.26
CA CYS A 168 -7.85 0.94 1.00
C CYS A 168 -8.42 -0.35 1.60
#